data_932beb2fcb22e9bb153b47ce3ce444e2
#
_entry.id   932beb2fcb22e9bb153b47ce3ce444e2
#
_cell.length_a   1.000
_cell.length_b   1.000
_cell.length_c   1.000
_cell.angle_alpha   90.00
_cell.angle_beta   90.00
_cell.angle_gamma   90.00
#
_symmetry.space_group_name_H-M   'P 1'
#
loop_
_entity.id
_entity.type
_entity.pdbx_description
1 polymer ?
#
loop_
_entity_poly.entity_id
_entity_poly.type
_entity_poly.pdbx_seq_one_letter_code
_entity_poly.pdbx_strand_id
1 'polypeptide(L)'
;MKPILIVEDNDKNLKLVRDVLRYKGYTTLEATTAAEGLRLAREQQPALILMDILLPDFDGIMALGRLRADEATRDIPVIALSASAMPDDQEKIVSSGFNAYLTKPIQVKEFIVVVERFAGKAETA
;
A
#
# COMPACT_ATOMS: atom_id res chain seq x y z
N MET A 1 -0.55 9.93 -15.22
CA MET A 1 -0.80 8.72 -14.39
C MET A 1 -0.70 9.08 -12.91
N LYS A 2 -1.65 8.62 -12.12
CA LYS A 2 -1.60 8.83 -10.68
C LYS A 2 -0.52 7.96 -10.04
N PRO A 3 0.19 8.46 -9.03
CA PRO A 3 1.26 7.68 -8.40
C PRO A 3 0.71 6.57 -7.49
N ILE A 4 1.60 5.65 -7.12
CA ILE A 4 1.33 4.65 -6.09
C ILE A 4 2.04 5.10 -4.82
N LEU A 5 1.28 5.17 -3.72
CA LEU A 5 1.83 5.56 -2.42
C LEU A 5 2.29 4.31 -1.68
N ILE A 6 3.52 4.35 -1.20
CA ILE A 6 4.10 3.26 -0.40
C ILE A 6 4.28 3.78 1.02
N VAL A 7 3.62 3.15 1.99
CA VAL A 7 3.75 3.50 3.41
C VAL A 7 4.48 2.34 4.10
N GLU A 8 5.77 2.51 4.33
CA GLU A 8 6.66 1.47 4.83
C GLU A 8 7.84 2.11 5.55
N ASP A 9 8.13 1.70 6.77
CA ASP A 9 9.24 2.25 7.55
C ASP A 9 10.56 1.49 7.39
N ASN A 10 10.53 0.28 6.88
CA ASN A 10 11.73 -0.52 6.66
C ASN A 10 12.37 -0.14 5.31
N ASP A 11 13.59 0.39 5.35
CA ASP A 11 14.28 0.89 4.16
C ASP A 11 14.46 -0.17 3.07
N LYS A 12 14.73 -1.42 3.45
CA LYS A 12 14.95 -2.49 2.47
C LYS A 12 13.66 -2.86 1.77
N ASN A 13 12.56 -2.95 2.51
CA ASN A 13 11.26 -3.25 1.94
C ASN A 13 10.78 -2.11 1.06
N LEU A 14 10.95 -0.87 1.52
CA LEU A 14 10.58 0.31 0.76
C LEU A 14 11.33 0.37 -0.56
N LYS A 15 12.64 0.14 -0.52
CA LYS A 15 13.47 0.14 -1.73
C LYS A 15 13.03 -0.94 -2.72
N LEU A 16 12.79 -2.16 -2.23
CA LEU A 16 12.36 -3.27 -3.09
C LEU A 16 11.04 -2.91 -3.81
N VAL A 17 10.06 -2.48 -3.05
CA VAL A 17 8.74 -2.14 -3.60
C VAL A 17 8.86 -0.99 -4.60
N ARG A 18 9.56 0.07 -4.23
CA ARG A 18 9.80 1.22 -5.10
C ARG A 18 10.47 0.82 -6.40
N ASP A 19 11.57 0.06 -6.31
CA ASP A 19 12.34 -0.31 -7.49
C ASP A 19 11.52 -1.18 -8.46
N VAL A 20 10.75 -2.12 -7.93
CA VAL A 20 9.89 -2.98 -8.74
C VAL A 20 8.82 -2.13 -9.46
N LEU A 21 8.17 -1.23 -8.73
CA LEU A 21 7.13 -0.38 -9.31
C LEU A 21 7.69 0.55 -10.40
N ARG A 22 8.82 1.18 -10.13
CA ARG A 22 9.47 2.07 -11.10
C ARG A 22 9.94 1.32 -12.34
N TYR A 23 10.46 0.12 -12.15
CA TYR A 23 10.85 -0.73 -13.27
C TYR A 23 9.66 -1.03 -14.18
N LYS A 24 8.47 -1.21 -13.61
CA LYS A 24 7.25 -1.45 -14.37
C LYS A 24 6.61 -0.18 -14.93
N GLY A 25 7.19 0.99 -14.68
CA GLY A 25 6.73 2.24 -15.25
C GLY A 25 5.80 3.08 -14.36
N TYR A 26 5.58 2.68 -13.11
CA TYR A 26 4.77 3.46 -12.17
C TYR A 26 5.58 4.59 -11.55
N THR A 27 4.89 5.69 -11.26
CA THR A 27 5.46 6.73 -10.39
C THR A 27 5.12 6.41 -8.95
N THR A 28 5.99 6.75 -8.02
CA THR A 28 5.83 6.38 -6.61
C THR A 28 5.93 7.58 -5.68
N LEU A 29 5.17 7.51 -4.58
CA LEU A 29 5.29 8.39 -3.42
C LEU A 29 5.67 7.52 -2.24
N GLU A 30 6.44 8.04 -1.31
CA GLU A 30 6.94 7.28 -0.17
C GLU A 30 6.63 7.98 1.13
N ALA A 31 6.20 7.19 2.13
CA ALA A 31 5.99 7.65 3.49
C ALA A 31 6.53 6.60 4.44
N THR A 32 7.16 7.02 5.53
CA THR A 32 7.72 6.10 6.54
C THR A 32 6.88 6.03 7.80
N THR A 33 5.84 6.86 7.89
CA THR A 33 4.88 6.84 9.01
C THR A 33 3.46 6.85 8.47
N ALA A 34 2.52 6.40 9.29
CA ALA A 34 1.11 6.43 8.92
C ALA A 34 0.61 7.86 8.75
N ALA A 35 1.02 8.78 9.63
CA ALA A 35 0.60 10.18 9.55
C ALA A 35 1.01 10.82 8.22
N GLU A 36 2.25 10.60 7.80
CA GLU A 36 2.72 11.10 6.50
C GLU A 36 1.98 10.45 5.35
N GLY A 37 1.74 9.13 5.45
CA GLY A 37 0.97 8.40 4.44
C GLY A 37 -0.43 8.96 4.26
N LEU A 38 -1.13 9.23 5.36
CA LEU A 38 -2.47 9.83 5.32
C LEU A 38 -2.45 11.20 4.66
N ARG A 39 -1.47 12.03 5.00
CA ARG A 39 -1.32 13.36 4.42
C ARG A 39 -1.10 13.28 2.91
N LEU A 40 -0.18 12.42 2.47
CA LEU A 40 0.12 12.27 1.04
C LEU A 40 -1.07 11.69 0.28
N ALA A 41 -1.80 10.74 0.86
CA ALA A 41 -2.99 10.17 0.24
C ALA A 41 -4.04 11.26 -0.02
N ARG A 42 -4.25 12.14 0.94
CA ARG A 42 -5.21 13.23 0.80
C ARG A 42 -4.76 14.27 -0.22
N GLU A 43 -3.49 14.67 -0.17
CA GLU A 43 -2.97 15.74 -1.02
C GLU A 43 -2.73 15.29 -2.47
N GLN A 44 -2.23 14.07 -2.65
CA GLN A 44 -1.78 13.60 -3.97
C GLN A 44 -2.75 12.67 -4.66
N GLN A 45 -3.75 12.16 -3.97
CA GLN A 45 -4.78 11.27 -4.55
C GLN A 45 -4.17 10.13 -5.37
N PRO A 46 -3.38 9.23 -4.74
CA PRO A 46 -2.73 8.14 -5.47
C PRO A 46 -3.74 7.16 -6.05
N ALA A 47 -3.31 6.41 -7.06
CA ALA A 47 -4.14 5.36 -7.67
C ALA A 47 -4.29 4.15 -6.75
N LEU A 48 -3.30 3.93 -5.88
CA LEU A 48 -3.21 2.76 -5.01
C LEU A 48 -2.33 3.09 -3.83
N ILE A 49 -2.64 2.54 -2.65
CA ILE A 49 -1.82 2.66 -1.45
C ILE A 49 -1.35 1.27 -1.05
N LEU A 50 -0.04 1.12 -0.86
CA LEU A 50 0.58 -0.08 -0.30
C LEU A 50 0.97 0.27 1.13
N MET A 51 0.40 -0.42 2.12
CA MET A 51 0.54 -0.01 3.52
C MET A 51 0.99 -1.16 4.41
N ASP A 52 2.10 -0.96 5.11
CA ASP A 52 2.55 -1.88 6.13
C ASP A 52 1.55 -1.88 7.29
N ILE A 53 1.27 -3.06 7.83
CA ILE A 53 0.40 -3.19 9.00
C ILE A 53 1.09 -2.65 10.26
N LEU A 54 2.41 -2.84 10.40
CA LEU A 54 3.17 -2.38 11.56
C LEU A 54 3.95 -1.13 11.21
N LEU A 55 3.41 0.03 11.59
CA LEU A 55 4.03 1.33 11.37
C LEU A 55 4.48 1.94 12.72
N PRO A 56 5.48 2.83 12.73
CA PRO A 56 6.04 3.34 13.99
C PRO A 56 5.08 4.19 14.81
N ASP A 57 4.14 4.89 14.19
CA ASP A 57 3.23 5.79 14.90
C ASP A 57 1.89 5.13 15.25
N PHE A 58 1.28 4.38 14.35
CA PHE A 58 0.11 3.57 14.63
C PHE A 58 -0.07 2.49 13.56
N ASP A 59 -0.86 1.46 13.87
CA ASP A 59 -0.96 0.31 12.98
C ASP A 59 -1.73 0.62 11.68
N GLY A 60 -1.51 -0.24 10.67
CA GLY A 60 -2.11 -0.06 9.36
C GLY A 60 -3.64 -0.18 9.37
N ILE A 61 -4.21 -0.94 10.30
CA ILE A 61 -5.66 -1.09 10.41
C ILE A 61 -6.28 0.22 10.86
N MET A 62 -5.68 0.91 11.83
CA MET A 62 -6.13 2.24 12.26
C MET A 62 -6.00 3.25 11.12
N ALA A 63 -4.88 3.21 10.40
CA ALA A 63 -4.65 4.09 9.26
C ALA A 63 -5.72 3.88 8.19
N LEU A 64 -6.05 2.62 7.89
CA LEU A 64 -7.11 2.31 6.94
C LEU A 64 -8.45 2.92 7.37
N GLY A 65 -8.78 2.79 8.66
CA GLY A 65 -10.01 3.39 9.19
C GLY A 65 -10.09 4.89 8.93
N ARG A 66 -8.98 5.59 9.09
CA ARG A 66 -8.92 7.03 8.83
C ARG A 66 -9.05 7.35 7.34
N LEU A 67 -8.45 6.53 6.47
CA LEU A 67 -8.59 6.69 5.03
C LEU A 67 -10.05 6.52 4.59
N ARG A 68 -10.74 5.53 5.14
CA ARG A 68 -12.14 5.25 4.80
C ARG A 68 -13.12 6.29 5.37
N ALA A 69 -12.73 6.97 6.44
CA ALA A 69 -13.56 8.02 7.05
C ALA A 69 -13.44 9.37 6.33
N ASP A 70 -12.43 9.56 5.50
CA ASP A 70 -12.19 10.81 4.77
C ASP A 70 -12.70 10.66 3.33
N GLU A 71 -13.62 11.53 2.92
CA GLU A 71 -14.19 11.51 1.58
C GLU A 71 -13.12 11.59 0.47
N ALA A 72 -12.01 12.29 0.74
CA ALA A 72 -10.95 12.47 -0.23
C ALA A 72 -10.20 11.17 -0.52
N THR A 73 -10.21 10.20 0.40
CA THR A 73 -9.38 9.00 0.31
C THR A 73 -10.15 7.68 0.40
N ARG A 74 -11.43 7.72 0.74
CA ARG A 74 -12.18 6.49 1.05
C ARG A 74 -12.30 5.49 -0.10
N ASP A 75 -12.21 5.95 -1.33
CA ASP A 75 -12.34 5.07 -2.51
C ASP A 75 -11.01 4.60 -3.07
N ILE A 76 -9.90 5.06 -2.51
CA ILE A 76 -8.57 4.62 -2.97
C ILE A 76 -8.33 3.19 -2.52
N PRO A 77 -7.98 2.27 -3.44
CA PRO A 77 -7.67 0.90 -3.02
C PRO A 77 -6.41 0.85 -2.17
N VAL A 78 -6.44 0.02 -1.13
CA VAL A 78 -5.33 -0.13 -0.19
C VAL A 78 -4.98 -1.61 -0.06
N ILE A 79 -3.72 -1.93 -0.29
CA ILE A 79 -3.19 -3.29 -0.14
C ILE A 79 -2.34 -3.32 1.13
N ALA A 80 -2.63 -4.28 2.02
CA ALA A 80 -1.84 -4.45 3.23
C ALA A 80 -0.57 -5.25 2.94
N LEU A 81 0.53 -4.83 3.56
CA LEU A 81 1.80 -5.57 3.56
C LEU A 81 1.99 -6.11 4.97
N SER A 82 2.07 -7.43 5.12
CA SER A 82 2.11 -8.07 6.43
C SER A 82 3.22 -9.11 6.52
N ALA A 83 3.93 -9.12 7.65
CA ALA A 83 4.93 -10.15 7.93
C ALA A 83 4.29 -11.48 8.32
N SER A 84 3.00 -11.49 8.65
CA SER A 84 2.30 -12.69 9.12
C SER A 84 1.61 -13.43 7.97
N ALA A 85 1.86 -14.75 7.91
CA ALA A 85 1.15 -15.64 7.00
C ALA A 85 0.05 -16.43 7.73
N MET A 86 -0.23 -16.11 8.99
CA MET A 86 -1.23 -16.83 9.80
C MET A 86 -2.64 -16.56 9.27
N PRO A 87 -3.48 -17.59 9.07
CA PRO A 87 -4.84 -17.41 8.54
C PRO A 87 -5.69 -16.43 9.36
N ASP A 88 -5.60 -16.45 10.69
CA ASP A 88 -6.37 -15.55 11.54
C ASP A 88 -5.99 -14.09 11.32
N ASP A 89 -4.70 -13.81 11.16
CA ASP A 89 -4.23 -12.44 10.87
C ASP A 89 -4.68 -11.97 9.50
N GLN A 90 -4.62 -12.87 8.51
CA GLN A 90 -5.04 -12.55 7.15
C GLN A 90 -6.54 -12.26 7.10
N GLU A 91 -7.34 -13.06 7.81
CA GLU A 91 -8.77 -12.85 7.90
C GLU A 91 -9.09 -11.50 8.53
N LYS A 92 -8.40 -11.13 9.60
CA LYS A 92 -8.55 -9.84 10.27
C LYS A 92 -8.23 -8.68 9.33
N ILE A 93 -7.17 -8.80 8.55
CA ILE A 93 -6.75 -7.78 7.59
C ILE A 93 -7.85 -7.59 6.53
N VAL A 94 -8.32 -8.66 5.93
CA VAL A 94 -9.35 -8.60 4.90
C VAL A 94 -10.64 -8.03 5.46
N SER A 95 -11.07 -8.49 6.64
CA SER A 95 -12.32 -8.01 7.26
C SER A 95 -12.25 -6.56 7.72
N SER A 96 -11.04 -6.01 7.88
CA SER A 96 -10.86 -4.59 8.24
C SER A 96 -11.12 -3.64 7.09
N GLY A 97 -11.22 -4.15 5.85
CA GLY A 97 -11.53 -3.31 4.69
C GLY A 97 -10.38 -3.10 3.71
N PHE A 98 -9.25 -3.77 3.90
CA PHE A 98 -8.19 -3.76 2.89
C PHE A 98 -8.67 -4.48 1.63
N ASN A 99 -8.27 -3.98 0.48
CA ASN A 99 -8.67 -4.56 -0.81
C ASN A 99 -7.94 -5.87 -1.10
N ALA A 100 -6.73 -6.01 -0.56
CA ALA A 100 -5.94 -7.23 -0.67
C ALA A 100 -4.84 -7.20 0.38
N TYR A 101 -4.11 -8.30 0.54
CA TYR A 101 -2.92 -8.32 1.37
C TYR A 101 -1.82 -9.09 0.65
N LEU A 102 -0.58 -8.77 0.99
CA LEU A 102 0.61 -9.46 0.52
C LEU A 102 1.49 -9.74 1.73
N THR A 103 2.06 -10.95 1.78
CA THR A 103 2.95 -11.31 2.88
C THR A 103 4.39 -10.95 2.54
N LYS A 104 5.17 -10.61 3.57
CA LYS A 104 6.61 -10.38 3.43
C LYS A 104 7.35 -11.68 3.67
N PRO A 105 8.45 -11.95 2.96
CA PRO A 105 9.05 -11.11 1.92
C PRO A 105 8.20 -11.07 0.65
N ILE A 106 8.25 -9.94 -0.04
CA ILE A 106 7.43 -9.71 -1.24
C ILE A 106 7.86 -10.67 -2.36
N GLN A 107 6.88 -11.37 -2.93
CA GLN A 107 7.09 -12.21 -4.13
C GLN A 107 6.81 -11.32 -5.35
N VAL A 108 7.84 -11.01 -6.12
CA VAL A 108 7.75 -9.99 -7.17
C VAL A 108 6.62 -10.27 -8.17
N LYS A 109 6.49 -11.50 -8.66
CA LYS A 109 5.44 -11.83 -9.63
C LYS A 109 4.04 -11.64 -9.07
N GLU A 110 3.79 -12.14 -7.88
CA GLU A 110 2.51 -11.99 -7.20
C GLU A 110 2.20 -10.53 -6.93
N PHE A 111 3.20 -9.79 -6.47
CA PHE A 111 3.08 -8.37 -6.17
C PHE A 111 2.63 -7.58 -7.41
N ILE A 112 3.28 -7.82 -8.56
CA ILE A 112 2.95 -7.12 -9.80
C ILE A 112 1.52 -7.44 -10.25
N VAL A 113 1.11 -8.71 -10.16
CA VAL A 113 -0.25 -9.11 -10.52
C VAL A 113 -1.29 -8.36 -9.69
N VAL A 114 -1.07 -8.27 -8.38
CA VAL A 114 -2.01 -7.58 -7.48
C VAL A 114 -2.01 -6.08 -7.74
N VAL A 115 -0.85 -5.48 -7.93
CA VAL A 115 -0.74 -4.04 -8.23
C VAL A 115 -1.48 -3.71 -9.52
N GLU A 116 -1.26 -4.47 -10.59
CA GLU A 116 -1.92 -4.23 -11.87
C GLU A 116 -3.44 -4.39 -11.78
N ARG A 117 -3.90 -5.30 -10.91
CA ARG A 117 -5.33 -5.51 -10.70
C ARG A 117 -6.01 -4.25 -10.15
N PHE A 118 -5.38 -3.53 -9.24
CA PHE A 118 -5.97 -2.36 -8.58
C PHE A 118 -5.58 -1.03 -9.19
N ALA A 119 -4.37 -0.90 -9.70
CA ALA A 119 -3.87 0.35 -10.28
C ALA A 119 -3.91 0.37 -11.81
N GLY A 120 -4.16 -0.79 -12.43
CA GLY A 120 -4.05 -0.94 -13.88
C GLY A 120 -2.58 -1.05 -14.30
N LYS A 121 -2.34 -1.40 -15.55
CA LYS A 121 -0.98 -1.46 -16.07
C LYS A 121 -0.41 -0.06 -16.20
N ALA A 122 0.88 0.10 -15.90
CA ALA A 122 1.54 1.37 -16.03
C ALA A 122 1.58 1.78 -17.51
N GLU A 123 1.45 3.09 -17.76
CA GLU A 123 1.63 3.64 -19.09
C GLU A 123 3.12 3.56 -19.42
N THR A 124 3.43 2.96 -20.56
CA THR A 124 4.80 2.93 -21.05
C THR A 124 5.00 4.08 -22.03
N ALA A 125 6.04 4.83 -21.78
CA ALA A 125 6.38 5.93 -22.67
C ALA A 125 6.93 5.40 -24.00
#